data_0758f72f2c4b421c3903a57af12c9c70
#
_entry.id   0758f72f2c4b421c3903a57af12c9c70
#
_cell.length_a   1.000
_cell.length_b   1.000
_cell.length_c   1.000
_cell.angle_alpha   90.00
_cell.angle_beta   90.00
_cell.angle_gamma   90.00
#
_symmetry.space_group_name_H-M   'P 1'
#
loop_
_entity.id
_entity.type
_entity.pdbx_description
1 polymer ?
#
loop_
_entity_poly.entity_id
_entity_poly.type
_entity_poly.pdbx_seq_one_letter_code
_entity_poly.pdbx_strand_id
1 'polypeptide(L)'
;MTKINDLHRRWSKDVDYKAAYDALGEEFDLARALIEARTAAGLSQSQLARRMKTSQSYIARIEGGKVRPSTDALERFAQATRTRLRIVFEPHVAR
;
A
#
# COMPACT_ATOMS: atom_id res chain seq x y z
N MET A 1 -5.84 1.03 -14.22
CA MET A 1 -4.79 1.87 -13.66
C MET A 1 -3.43 1.32 -13.97
N THR A 2 -2.81 1.91 -14.97
CA THR A 2 -1.61 1.30 -15.54
C THR A 2 -0.37 1.57 -14.71
N LYS A 3 -0.24 2.75 -14.10
CA LYS A 3 0.98 3.08 -13.37
C LYS A 3 1.22 2.19 -12.18
N ILE A 4 0.18 1.89 -11.41
CA ILE A 4 0.33 1.03 -10.25
C ILE A 4 0.62 -0.40 -10.71
N ASN A 5 -0.03 -0.84 -11.78
CA ASN A 5 0.24 -2.17 -12.32
C ASN A 5 1.66 -2.29 -12.83
N ASP A 6 2.17 -1.23 -13.46
CA ASP A 6 3.54 -1.25 -13.97
C ASP A 6 4.55 -1.31 -12.84
N LEU A 7 4.32 -0.55 -11.75
CA LEU A 7 5.19 -0.61 -10.59
C LEU A 7 5.19 -1.99 -9.97
N HIS A 8 4.00 -2.58 -9.82
CA HIS A 8 3.87 -3.91 -9.26
C HIS A 8 4.63 -4.92 -10.11
N ARG A 9 4.51 -4.82 -11.43
CA ARG A 9 5.16 -5.74 -12.34
C ARG A 9 6.69 -5.65 -12.24
N ARG A 10 7.21 -4.42 -12.16
CA ARG A 10 8.65 -4.23 -12.01
C ARG A 10 9.17 -4.82 -10.71
N TRP A 11 8.41 -4.62 -9.64
CA TRP A 11 8.82 -5.15 -8.34
C TRP A 11 8.79 -6.67 -8.32
N SER A 12 7.84 -7.26 -9.03
CA SER A 12 7.74 -8.72 -9.11
C SER A 12 8.93 -9.34 -9.82
N LYS A 13 9.60 -8.58 -10.68
CA LYS A 13 10.77 -9.10 -11.39
C LYS A 13 12.03 -9.08 -10.55
N ASP A 14 12.05 -8.37 -9.47
CA ASP A 14 13.19 -8.30 -8.57
C ASP A 14 13.15 -9.52 -7.65
N VAL A 15 14.05 -10.46 -7.91
CA VAL A 15 14.07 -11.74 -7.20
C VAL A 15 14.26 -11.55 -5.71
N ASP A 16 15.20 -10.67 -5.33
CA ASP A 16 15.47 -10.43 -3.92
C ASP A 16 14.29 -9.77 -3.23
N TYR A 17 13.66 -8.83 -3.90
CA TYR A 17 12.49 -8.17 -3.35
C TYR A 17 11.34 -9.15 -3.17
N LYS A 18 11.15 -10.01 -4.16
CA LYS A 18 10.06 -10.97 -4.12
C LYS A 18 10.24 -11.96 -2.97
N ALA A 19 11.48 -12.44 -2.77
CA ALA A 19 11.77 -13.36 -1.68
C ALA A 19 11.50 -12.69 -0.33
N ALA A 20 11.93 -11.45 -0.15
CA ALA A 20 11.69 -10.72 1.08
C ALA A 20 10.20 -10.49 1.30
N TYR A 21 9.50 -10.14 0.24
CA TYR A 21 8.06 -9.90 0.29
C TYR A 21 7.31 -11.17 0.72
N ASP A 22 7.64 -12.30 0.12
CA ASP A 22 6.99 -13.56 0.44
C ASP A 22 7.25 -13.96 1.88
N ALA A 23 8.43 -13.66 2.40
CA ALA A 23 8.79 -14.00 3.76
C ALA A 23 8.07 -13.13 4.79
N LEU A 24 7.75 -11.88 4.45
CA LEU A 24 7.14 -10.94 5.39
C LEU A 24 5.61 -11.06 5.47
N GLY A 25 4.97 -11.64 4.46
CA GLY A 25 3.56 -11.95 4.52
C GLY A 25 2.63 -10.78 4.30
N GLU A 26 1.44 -10.90 4.86
CA GLU A 26 0.32 -10.01 4.53
C GLU A 26 0.46 -8.58 5.01
N GLU A 27 1.10 -8.38 6.16
CA GLU A 27 1.34 -7.02 6.64
C GLU A 27 2.21 -6.24 5.68
N PHE A 28 3.17 -6.93 5.10
CA PHE A 28 4.04 -6.30 4.11
C PHE A 28 3.28 -6.02 2.82
N ASP A 29 2.34 -6.88 2.45
CA ASP A 29 1.47 -6.67 1.30
C ASP A 29 0.73 -5.35 1.39
N LEU A 30 0.09 -5.12 2.53
CA LEU A 30 -0.71 -3.91 2.71
C LEU A 30 0.21 -2.69 2.74
N ALA A 31 1.29 -2.76 3.50
CA ALA A 31 2.21 -1.62 3.58
C ALA A 31 2.75 -1.25 2.20
N ARG A 32 3.10 -2.24 1.41
CA ARG A 32 3.60 -1.99 0.07
C ARG A 32 2.55 -1.37 -0.82
N ALA A 33 1.32 -1.86 -0.74
CA ALA A 33 0.23 -1.29 -1.54
C ALA A 33 -0.01 0.18 -1.21
N LEU A 34 0.09 0.52 0.07
CA LEU A 34 -0.07 1.91 0.49
C LEU A 34 1.05 2.78 -0.08
N ILE A 35 2.29 2.31 0.02
CA ILE A 35 3.43 3.05 -0.52
C ILE A 35 3.29 3.23 -2.02
N GLU A 36 2.89 2.18 -2.73
CA GLU A 36 2.71 2.25 -4.18
C GLU A 36 1.67 3.28 -4.57
N ALA A 37 0.54 3.27 -3.88
CA ALA A 37 -0.54 4.20 -4.21
C ALA A 37 -0.10 5.64 -3.96
N ARG A 38 0.59 5.89 -2.85
CA ARG A 38 1.05 7.22 -2.52
C ARG A 38 2.09 7.72 -3.53
N THR A 39 3.07 6.88 -3.83
CA THR A 39 4.14 7.31 -4.74
C THR A 39 3.64 7.48 -6.16
N ALA A 40 2.71 6.62 -6.60
CA ALA A 40 2.11 6.77 -7.91
C ALA A 40 1.31 8.06 -8.03
N ALA A 41 0.76 8.54 -6.92
CA ALA A 41 0.04 9.81 -6.89
C ALA A 41 0.97 11.01 -6.80
N GLY A 42 2.27 10.78 -6.64
CA GLY A 42 3.25 11.86 -6.54
C GLY A 42 3.24 12.58 -5.21
N LEU A 43 2.80 11.93 -4.14
CA LEU A 43 2.64 12.57 -2.84
C LEU A 43 3.71 12.10 -1.88
N SER A 44 4.22 13.04 -1.08
CA SER A 44 5.03 12.69 0.08
C SER A 44 4.11 12.22 1.20
N GLN A 45 4.71 11.63 2.24
CA GLN A 45 3.94 11.24 3.42
C GLN A 45 3.24 12.44 4.05
N SER A 46 3.94 13.58 4.12
CA SER A 46 3.36 14.79 4.68
C SER A 46 2.20 15.31 3.85
N GLN A 47 2.34 15.30 2.55
CA GLN A 47 1.28 15.77 1.67
C GLN A 47 0.05 14.88 1.77
N LEU A 48 0.26 13.56 1.81
CA LEU A 48 -0.85 12.64 1.96
C LEU A 48 -1.54 12.82 3.31
N ALA A 49 -0.75 12.96 4.38
CA ALA A 49 -1.32 13.17 5.70
C ALA A 49 -2.22 14.40 5.73
N ARG A 50 -1.77 15.46 5.07
CA ARG A 50 -2.56 16.68 4.99
C ARG A 50 -3.88 16.46 4.27
N ARG A 51 -3.86 15.73 3.16
CA ARG A 51 -5.09 15.43 2.42
C ARG A 51 -6.05 14.58 3.23
N MET A 52 -5.51 13.68 4.03
CA MET A 52 -6.32 12.79 4.87
C MET A 52 -6.68 13.41 6.20
N LYS A 53 -6.17 14.60 6.50
CA LYS A 53 -6.38 15.30 7.77
C LYS A 53 -5.90 14.44 8.94
N THR A 54 -4.71 13.89 8.79
CA THR A 54 -4.07 13.08 9.81
C THR A 54 -2.61 13.48 9.93
N SER A 55 -1.84 12.78 10.76
CA SER A 55 -0.45 13.10 10.99
C SER A 55 0.46 12.34 10.04
N GLN A 56 1.60 12.93 9.72
CA GLN A 56 2.60 12.25 8.92
C GLN A 56 3.12 11.01 9.62
N SER A 57 3.19 11.04 10.96
CA SER A 57 3.66 9.87 11.68
C SER A 57 2.67 8.71 11.58
N TYR A 58 1.36 8.99 11.47
CA TYR A 58 0.40 7.93 11.23
C TYR A 58 0.65 7.26 9.87
N ILE A 59 0.86 8.09 8.83
CA ILE A 59 1.15 7.54 7.49
C ILE A 59 2.41 6.69 7.54
N ALA A 60 3.44 7.18 8.21
CA ALA A 60 4.69 6.42 8.31
C ALA A 60 4.48 5.08 9.00
N ARG A 61 3.64 5.05 10.03
CA ARG A 61 3.41 3.80 10.76
C ARG A 61 2.63 2.78 9.94
N ILE A 62 1.60 3.22 9.20
CA ILE A 62 0.86 2.26 8.38
C ILE A 62 1.71 1.79 7.20
N GLU A 63 2.55 2.63 6.66
CA GLU A 63 3.45 2.23 5.57
C GLU A 63 4.59 1.36 6.06
N GLY A 64 4.91 1.45 7.34
CA GLY A 64 5.91 0.57 7.94
C GLY A 64 5.36 -0.75 8.47
N GLY A 65 4.06 -0.96 8.33
CA GLY A 65 3.44 -2.20 8.79
C GLY A 65 3.25 -2.29 10.29
N LYS A 66 3.46 -1.19 11.02
CA LYS A 66 3.38 -1.20 12.48
C LYS A 66 1.96 -1.04 12.99
N VAL A 67 1.11 -0.43 12.20
CA VAL A 67 -0.29 -0.18 12.55
C VAL A 67 -1.14 -0.60 11.36
N ARG A 68 -2.25 -1.26 11.63
CA ARG A 68 -3.20 -1.61 10.57
C ARG A 68 -4.27 -0.54 10.48
N PRO A 69 -4.44 0.07 9.31
CA PRO A 69 -5.50 1.06 9.14
C PRO A 69 -6.87 0.37 9.10
N SER A 70 -7.89 1.07 9.58
CA SER A 70 -9.25 0.61 9.44
C SER A 70 -9.71 0.71 7.99
N THR A 71 -10.83 0.06 7.65
CA THR A 71 -11.41 0.19 6.32
C THR A 71 -11.75 1.64 6.00
N ASP A 72 -12.25 2.39 7.00
CA ASP A 72 -12.52 3.80 6.79
C ASP A 72 -11.25 4.56 6.43
N ALA A 73 -10.17 4.27 7.15
CA ALA A 73 -8.89 4.91 6.85
C ALA A 73 -8.40 4.54 5.46
N LEU A 74 -8.59 3.29 5.06
CA LEU A 74 -8.20 2.86 3.72
C LEU A 74 -9.00 3.57 2.64
N GLU A 75 -10.30 3.80 2.88
CA GLU A 75 -11.11 4.53 1.92
C GLU A 75 -10.67 5.97 1.79
N ARG A 76 -10.34 6.61 2.93
CA ARG A 76 -9.81 7.96 2.91
C ARG A 76 -8.47 8.03 2.18
N PHE A 77 -7.65 7.00 2.40
CA PHE A 77 -6.39 6.89 1.70
C PHE A 77 -6.60 6.79 0.19
N ALA A 78 -7.55 5.96 -0.22
CA ALA A 78 -7.87 5.81 -1.64
C ALA A 78 -8.32 7.13 -2.25
N GLN A 79 -9.20 7.85 -1.56
CA GLN A 79 -9.66 9.13 -2.05
C GLN A 79 -8.51 10.13 -2.19
N ALA A 80 -7.63 10.16 -1.20
CA ALA A 80 -6.51 11.10 -1.21
C ALA A 80 -5.50 10.81 -2.31
N THR A 81 -5.38 9.54 -2.71
CA THR A 81 -4.44 9.12 -3.75
C THR A 81 -5.13 8.94 -5.10
N ARG A 82 -6.42 9.24 -5.18
CA ARG A 82 -7.21 9.09 -6.40
C ARG A 82 -7.19 7.66 -6.93
N THR A 83 -7.28 6.72 -6.00
CA THR A 83 -7.39 5.31 -6.33
C THR A 83 -8.73 4.79 -5.86
N ARG A 84 -9.05 3.56 -6.24
CA ARG A 84 -10.25 2.88 -5.76
C ARG A 84 -9.83 1.69 -4.91
N LEU A 85 -10.35 1.63 -3.71
CA LEU A 85 -10.09 0.52 -2.81
C LEU A 85 -10.90 -0.70 -3.25
N ARG A 86 -10.20 -1.82 -3.39
CA ARG A 86 -10.85 -3.10 -3.60
C ARG A 86 -10.32 -4.09 -2.59
N ILE A 87 -11.23 -4.82 -1.95
CA ILE A 87 -10.88 -5.86 -0.99
C ILE A 87 -11.37 -7.18 -1.56
N VAL A 88 -10.45 -8.13 -1.71
CA VAL A 88 -10.76 -9.40 -2.35
C VAL A 88 -10.28 -10.52 -1.45
N PHE A 89 -11.11 -11.53 -1.31
CA PHE A 89 -10.70 -12.79 -0.66
C PHE A 89 -10.32 -13.76 -1.77
N GLU A 90 -9.06 -14.11 -1.82
CA GLU A 90 -8.57 -15.04 -2.84
C GLU A 90 -8.58 -16.46 -2.27
N PRO A 91 -8.95 -17.45 -3.08
CA PRO A 91 -8.85 -18.82 -2.61
C PRO A 91 -7.42 -19.17 -2.21
N HIS A 92 -7.28 -19.81 -1.06
CA HIS A 92 -5.97 -20.23 -0.60
C HIS A 92 -5.62 -21.54 -1.29
N VAL A 93 -4.49 -21.55 -1.98
CA VAL A 93 -4.04 -22.73 -2.68
C VAL A 93 -3.14 -23.52 -1.74
N ALA A 94 -3.63 -24.68 -1.29
CA ALA A 94 -2.84 -25.55 -0.41
C ALA A 94 -1.73 -26.23 -1.20
N ARG A 95 -0.65 -26.47 -0.55
CA ARG A 95 0.50 -27.10 -1.18
C ARG A 95 0.95 -28.30 -0.44
#